data_3a2e3ea7673fd8024458ab4c5b50e7d4
#
_entry.id   3a2e3ea7673fd8024458ab4c5b50e7d4
#
_cell.length_a   1.000
_cell.length_b   1.000
_cell.length_c   1.000
_cell.angle_alpha   90.00
_cell.angle_beta   90.00
_cell.angle_gamma   90.00
#
_symmetry.space_group_name_H-M   'P 1'
#
loop_
_entity.id
_entity.type
_entity.pdbx_description
1 polymer ?
#
loop_
_entity_poly.entity_id
_entity_poly.type
_entity_poly.pdbx_seq_one_letter_code
_entity_poly.pdbx_strand_id
1 'polypeptide(L)'
;MLIFATIQFTFCNQILKTSNMAVIIPKKYKLKLLPETTEIAIKDIKMFFQDKLSEALNLRRVTAPLFVLSGTGLNDDLNGVEKPVGFDVKAIGGRHAEVVHSLAKWKRAKLADYDIAPGFGLYTDMNAIRADEDLDNLHSLYVDQWDWERTIEASDRNLGFLKDIVRKIYQALLDTEEMIYKRFPHITPTLPKEITFVHAADLQKQYPDLTPKQREYEVTKKYGAVFIIGIGDTLADGKPHDGRAPDYDDWSTDNGEGSTGLNGDIVVWNTVLECPFEISSMGIRVDAKALRCQLDKAGCPERAELKFHKALLDGKLPLSIGGGIGQSRLCMFILQKAHIGEVQASIWPDDQVEELAAAGIRLI
;
A
#
# COMPACT_ATOMS: atom_id res chain seq x y z
N MET A 1 -22.71 -27.13 12.65
CA MET A 1 -21.75 -26.00 12.67
C MET A 1 -20.74 -26.04 11.54
N LEU A 2 -20.41 -27.19 10.95
CA LEU A 2 -19.48 -27.31 9.77
C LEU A 2 -20.10 -26.93 8.42
N ILE A 3 -21.41 -27.04 8.25
CA ILE A 3 -22.09 -26.80 6.95
C ILE A 3 -22.20 -25.29 6.61
N PHE A 4 -22.32 -24.41 7.60
CA PHE A 4 -22.37 -22.96 7.37
C PHE A 4 -21.01 -22.34 7.00
N ALA A 5 -19.92 -22.87 7.55
CA ALA A 5 -18.57 -22.44 7.17
C ALA A 5 -18.23 -22.82 5.74
N THR A 6 -18.67 -24.00 5.28
CA THR A 6 -18.40 -24.50 3.92
C THR A 6 -19.15 -23.68 2.85
N ILE A 7 -20.37 -23.19 3.14
CA ILE A 7 -21.14 -22.37 2.21
C ILE A 7 -20.56 -20.97 2.05
N GLN A 8 -20.07 -20.36 3.13
CA GLN A 8 -19.39 -19.05 3.06
C GLN A 8 -18.04 -19.13 2.36
N PHE A 9 -17.29 -20.23 2.57
CA PHE A 9 -16.03 -20.50 1.87
C PHE A 9 -16.23 -20.74 0.37
N THR A 10 -17.33 -21.37 -0.04
CA THR A 10 -17.66 -21.61 -1.45
C THR A 10 -18.01 -20.30 -2.16
N PHE A 11 -18.63 -19.34 -1.48
CA PHE A 11 -18.96 -18.04 -2.06
C PHE A 11 -17.71 -17.17 -2.28
N CYS A 12 -16.76 -17.16 -1.34
CA CYS A 12 -15.49 -16.45 -1.48
C CYS A 12 -14.58 -17.11 -2.54
N ASN A 13 -14.56 -18.45 -2.65
CA ASN A 13 -13.81 -19.18 -3.68
C ASN A 13 -14.41 -19.08 -5.10
N GLN A 14 -15.69 -18.78 -5.25
CA GLN A 14 -16.28 -18.50 -6.57
C GLN A 14 -15.88 -17.11 -7.09
N ILE A 15 -15.66 -16.14 -6.22
CA ILE A 15 -15.18 -14.80 -6.58
C ILE A 15 -13.71 -14.83 -7.07
N LEU A 16 -12.90 -15.80 -6.64
CA LEU A 16 -11.49 -15.92 -7.00
C LEU A 16 -11.20 -16.75 -8.27
N LYS A 17 -12.20 -17.19 -9.02
CA LYS A 17 -12.00 -18.18 -10.13
C LYS A 17 -12.51 -17.80 -11.51
N THR A 18 -13.03 -16.61 -11.72
CA THR A 18 -13.42 -16.19 -13.09
C THR A 18 -12.73 -14.88 -13.46
N SER A 19 -12.13 -14.85 -14.60
CA SER A 19 -11.48 -13.70 -15.27
C SER A 19 -12.47 -12.61 -15.74
N ASN A 20 -13.46 -12.32 -14.95
CA ASN A 20 -14.29 -11.12 -14.88
C ASN A 20 -14.66 -11.00 -13.40
N MET A 21 -13.89 -10.25 -12.63
CA MET A 21 -14.21 -10.06 -11.22
C MET A 21 -15.48 -9.23 -11.14
N ALA A 22 -16.59 -9.92 -10.86
CA ALA A 22 -17.88 -9.28 -10.63
C ALA A 22 -17.74 -8.33 -9.42
N VAL A 23 -18.25 -7.12 -9.57
CA VAL A 23 -18.28 -6.12 -8.51
C VAL A 23 -19.07 -6.66 -7.32
N ILE A 24 -18.56 -6.47 -6.11
CA ILE A 24 -19.26 -6.87 -4.88
C ILE A 24 -20.32 -5.81 -4.58
N ILE A 25 -21.59 -6.21 -4.61
CA ILE A 25 -22.72 -5.37 -4.15
C ILE A 25 -23.11 -5.82 -2.73
N PRO A 26 -22.75 -5.05 -1.66
CA PRO A 26 -23.12 -5.46 -0.31
C PRO A 26 -24.62 -5.34 -0.10
N LYS A 27 -25.29 -6.43 0.29
CA LYS A 27 -26.77 -6.55 0.41
C LYS A 27 -27.44 -5.48 1.29
N LYS A 28 -26.69 -4.91 2.24
CA LYS A 28 -27.22 -3.92 3.20
C LYS A 28 -26.58 -2.54 3.02
N TYR A 29 -25.82 -2.33 1.94
CA TYR A 29 -25.19 -1.05 1.70
C TYR A 29 -26.22 0.05 1.55
N LYS A 30 -25.98 1.16 2.24
CA LYS A 30 -26.75 2.40 2.12
C LYS A 30 -25.76 3.55 2.04
N LEU A 31 -25.95 4.38 1.05
CA LEU A 31 -25.17 5.60 0.88
C LEU A 31 -25.31 6.48 2.14
N LYS A 32 -24.21 6.67 2.86
CA LYS A 32 -24.17 7.47 4.11
C LYS A 32 -24.02 8.96 3.86
N LEU A 33 -23.32 9.33 2.79
CA LEU A 33 -23.09 10.71 2.36
C LEU A 33 -23.44 10.84 0.88
N LEU A 34 -24.19 11.87 0.52
CA LEU A 34 -24.41 12.25 -0.87
C LEU A 34 -23.09 12.63 -1.54
N PRO A 35 -22.96 12.56 -2.88
CA PRO A 35 -21.71 12.84 -3.58
C PRO A 35 -21.06 14.16 -3.20
N GLU A 36 -21.81 15.28 -3.19
CA GLU A 36 -21.30 16.59 -2.79
C GLU A 36 -20.77 16.63 -1.35
N THR A 37 -21.43 15.96 -0.41
CA THR A 37 -20.97 15.87 0.97
C THR A 37 -19.76 14.92 1.08
N THR A 38 -19.70 13.90 0.23
CA THR A 38 -18.53 12.99 0.11
C THR A 38 -17.30 13.78 -0.31
N GLU A 39 -17.38 14.67 -1.29
CA GLU A 39 -16.26 15.53 -1.72
C GLU A 39 -15.73 16.43 -0.58
N ILE A 40 -16.64 16.99 0.23
CA ILE A 40 -16.25 17.75 1.42
C ILE A 40 -15.51 16.86 2.42
N ALA A 41 -16.02 15.65 2.66
CA ALA A 41 -15.41 14.71 3.60
C ALA A 41 -14.05 14.20 3.10
N ILE A 42 -13.87 13.95 1.79
CA ILE A 42 -12.58 13.60 1.17
C ILE A 42 -11.54 14.69 1.46
N LYS A 43 -11.89 15.96 1.20
CA LYS A 43 -11.02 17.09 1.51
C LYS A 43 -10.59 17.08 2.97
N ASP A 44 -11.54 16.92 3.88
CA ASP A 44 -11.26 16.96 5.32
C ASP A 44 -10.37 15.80 5.77
N ILE A 45 -10.62 14.57 5.27
CA ILE A 45 -9.79 13.40 5.54
C ILE A 45 -8.37 13.65 5.04
N LYS A 46 -8.22 14.07 3.77
CA LYS A 46 -6.91 14.28 3.17
C LYS A 46 -6.10 15.33 3.92
N MET A 47 -6.69 16.47 4.26
CA MET A 47 -6.01 17.52 5.03
C MET A 47 -5.63 17.07 6.44
N PHE A 48 -6.56 16.48 7.16
CA PHE A 48 -6.33 16.07 8.54
C PHE A 48 -5.30 14.95 8.65
N PHE A 49 -5.44 13.90 7.83
CA PHE A 49 -4.53 12.75 7.87
C PHE A 49 -3.10 13.13 7.50
N GLN A 50 -2.89 13.91 6.43
CA GLN A 50 -1.55 14.32 6.03
C GLN A 50 -0.83 15.16 7.10
N ASP A 51 -1.58 16.03 7.82
CA ASP A 51 -1.02 16.83 8.89
C ASP A 51 -0.62 15.93 10.08
N LYS A 52 -1.50 14.97 10.46
CA LYS A 52 -1.20 13.98 11.51
C LYS A 52 -0.02 13.09 11.15
N LEU A 53 0.05 12.61 9.92
CA LEU A 53 1.19 11.81 9.43
C LEU A 53 2.50 12.61 9.48
N SER A 54 2.46 13.86 9.01
CA SER A 54 3.61 14.76 9.00
C SER A 54 4.13 15.03 10.40
N GLU A 55 3.23 15.33 11.33
CA GLU A 55 3.57 15.56 12.74
C GLU A 55 4.17 14.31 13.38
N ALA A 56 3.52 13.14 13.22
CA ALA A 56 3.92 11.88 13.86
C ALA A 56 5.30 11.38 13.42
N LEU A 57 5.67 11.64 12.15
CA LEU A 57 6.90 11.14 11.53
C LEU A 57 7.94 12.22 11.23
N ASN A 58 7.71 13.48 11.59
CA ASN A 58 8.56 14.64 11.27
C ASN A 58 8.81 14.80 9.76
N LEU A 59 7.74 14.80 8.96
CA LEU A 59 7.81 14.88 7.52
C LEU A 59 7.56 16.30 7.01
N ARG A 60 8.21 16.66 5.89
CA ARG A 60 7.93 17.87 5.13
C ARG A 60 7.33 17.51 3.78
N ARG A 61 6.30 18.22 3.35
CA ARG A 61 5.75 18.03 2.01
C ARG A 61 6.72 18.54 0.95
N VAL A 62 6.96 17.74 -0.09
CA VAL A 62 7.73 18.11 -1.28
C VAL A 62 6.93 17.86 -2.55
N THR A 63 7.29 18.54 -3.64
CA THR A 63 6.73 18.26 -4.96
C THR A 63 7.43 17.05 -5.56
N ALA A 64 6.66 16.17 -6.22
CA ALA A 64 7.18 14.99 -6.90
C ALA A 64 6.88 15.01 -8.39
N PRO A 65 7.67 14.30 -9.20
CA PRO A 65 7.38 14.13 -10.62
C PRO A 65 6.20 13.17 -10.83
N LEU A 66 5.37 13.45 -11.83
CA LEU A 66 4.39 12.50 -12.35
C LEU A 66 5.05 11.41 -13.20
N PHE A 67 6.19 11.72 -13.82
CA PHE A 67 6.94 10.84 -14.72
C PHE A 67 8.45 11.01 -14.53
N VAL A 68 9.18 9.95 -14.82
CA VAL A 68 10.65 9.91 -14.77
C VAL A 68 11.21 9.39 -16.09
N LEU A 69 12.50 9.62 -16.34
CA LEU A 69 13.17 9.03 -17.51
C LEU A 69 13.33 7.52 -17.32
N SER A 70 12.98 6.76 -18.35
CA SER A 70 13.21 5.32 -18.43
C SER A 70 14.70 4.97 -18.26
N GLY A 71 15.00 3.79 -17.73
CA GLY A 71 16.36 3.27 -17.54
C GLY A 71 17.16 3.95 -16.42
N THR A 72 16.57 4.80 -15.60
CA THR A 72 17.25 5.45 -14.46
C THR A 72 17.27 4.59 -13.20
N GLY A 73 16.40 3.56 -13.12
CA GLY A 73 16.17 2.77 -11.93
C GLY A 73 15.34 3.48 -10.86
N LEU A 74 14.72 4.63 -11.19
CA LEU A 74 13.87 5.39 -10.27
C LEU A 74 12.41 4.92 -10.27
N ASN A 75 11.89 4.48 -11.44
CA ASN A 75 10.55 3.91 -11.49
C ASN A 75 10.51 2.52 -10.86
N ASP A 76 9.33 2.07 -10.49
CA ASP A 76 9.09 0.75 -9.95
C ASP A 76 8.57 -0.17 -11.08
N ASP A 77 9.12 -1.38 -11.15
CA ASP A 77 8.64 -2.39 -12.09
C ASP A 77 7.49 -3.23 -11.49
N LEU A 78 7.03 -2.88 -10.28
CA LEU A 78 6.04 -3.63 -9.50
C LEU A 78 6.39 -5.12 -9.42
N ASN A 79 5.60 -5.98 -10.06
CA ASN A 79 5.89 -7.42 -10.16
C ASN A 79 6.79 -7.78 -11.35
N GLY A 80 7.21 -6.78 -12.14
CA GLY A 80 8.07 -6.94 -13.32
C GLY A 80 7.35 -7.34 -14.61
N VAL A 81 6.01 -7.35 -14.60
CA VAL A 81 5.16 -7.67 -15.77
C VAL A 81 4.33 -6.49 -16.24
N GLU A 82 4.06 -5.54 -15.36
CA GLU A 82 3.27 -4.34 -15.64
C GLU A 82 4.06 -3.39 -16.56
N LYS A 83 3.36 -2.84 -17.55
CA LYS A 83 3.95 -1.90 -18.50
C LYS A 83 3.64 -0.47 -18.05
N PRO A 84 4.67 0.37 -17.82
CA PRO A 84 4.45 1.76 -17.51
C PRO A 84 3.84 2.50 -18.72
N VAL A 85 2.92 3.41 -18.46
CA VAL A 85 2.45 4.37 -19.45
C VAL A 85 3.60 5.34 -19.73
N GLY A 86 3.98 5.51 -21.00
CA GLY A 86 5.14 6.31 -21.34
C GLY A 86 5.01 7.07 -22.64
N PHE A 87 5.95 8.00 -22.86
CA PHE A 87 5.99 8.88 -24.04
C PHE A 87 7.41 9.39 -24.31
N ASP A 88 7.66 9.73 -25.55
CA ASP A 88 8.95 10.31 -25.96
C ASP A 88 8.98 11.83 -25.79
N VAL A 89 10.05 12.34 -25.19
CA VAL A 89 10.22 13.76 -24.89
C VAL A 89 11.05 14.45 -25.97
N LYS A 90 10.41 15.15 -26.88
CA LYS A 90 11.04 15.84 -28.04
C LYS A 90 12.19 16.76 -27.61
N ALA A 91 12.00 17.55 -26.54
CA ALA A 91 12.96 18.58 -26.11
C ALA A 91 14.32 18.01 -25.64
N ILE A 92 14.39 16.70 -25.36
CA ILE A 92 15.61 16.01 -24.93
C ILE A 92 16.01 14.90 -25.91
N GLY A 93 15.75 15.10 -27.19
CA GLY A 93 16.18 14.20 -28.26
C GLY A 93 15.39 12.89 -28.34
N GLY A 94 14.11 12.88 -27.95
CA GLY A 94 13.24 11.71 -28.02
C GLY A 94 13.50 10.68 -26.93
N ARG A 95 14.13 11.06 -25.82
CA ARG A 95 14.30 10.14 -24.68
C ARG A 95 12.94 9.78 -24.09
N HIS A 96 12.77 8.50 -23.75
CA HIS A 96 11.53 7.97 -23.22
C HIS A 96 11.33 8.35 -21.75
N ALA A 97 10.12 8.79 -21.40
CA ALA A 97 9.68 9.06 -20.04
C ALA A 97 8.49 8.14 -19.69
N GLU A 98 8.40 7.75 -18.45
CA GLU A 98 7.38 6.83 -17.93
C GLU A 98 6.63 7.49 -16.77
N VAL A 99 5.31 7.40 -16.75
CA VAL A 99 4.51 7.72 -15.57
C VAL A 99 4.92 6.79 -14.44
N VAL A 100 5.10 7.33 -13.24
CA VAL A 100 5.59 6.53 -12.12
C VAL A 100 4.55 5.47 -11.69
N HIS A 101 5.05 4.28 -11.32
CA HIS A 101 4.26 3.28 -10.60
C HIS A 101 4.40 3.42 -9.08
N SER A 102 5.55 3.95 -8.63
CA SER A 102 5.89 4.23 -7.23
C SER A 102 6.98 5.28 -7.17
N LEU A 103 7.04 6.03 -6.08
CA LEU A 103 8.10 7.00 -5.79
C LEU A 103 9.09 6.51 -4.71
N ALA A 104 9.07 5.24 -4.34
CA ALA A 104 9.90 4.71 -3.26
C ALA A 104 11.39 5.04 -3.44
N LYS A 105 11.93 4.76 -4.63
CA LYS A 105 13.34 5.03 -4.96
C LYS A 105 13.62 6.52 -5.15
N TRP A 106 12.71 7.26 -5.76
CA TRP A 106 12.83 8.69 -5.94
C TRP A 106 12.87 9.45 -4.61
N LYS A 107 11.99 9.11 -3.66
CA LYS A 107 11.96 9.73 -2.33
C LYS A 107 13.26 9.56 -1.59
N ARG A 108 13.83 8.35 -1.60
CA ARG A 108 15.12 8.08 -0.97
C ARG A 108 16.26 8.88 -1.60
N ALA A 109 16.27 9.04 -2.92
CA ALA A 109 17.22 9.90 -3.60
C ALA A 109 17.04 11.37 -3.17
N LYS A 110 15.80 11.82 -2.94
CA LYS A 110 15.52 13.19 -2.44
C LYS A 110 15.95 13.41 -1.00
N LEU A 111 15.94 12.40 -0.14
CA LEU A 111 16.55 12.53 1.19
C LEU A 111 18.03 12.90 1.10
N ALA A 112 18.77 12.27 0.17
CA ALA A 112 20.16 12.61 -0.09
C ALA A 112 20.33 14.00 -0.72
N ASP A 113 19.54 14.32 -1.77
CA ASP A 113 19.61 15.62 -2.45
C ASP A 113 19.37 16.81 -1.51
N TYR A 114 18.53 16.63 -0.50
CA TYR A 114 18.16 17.68 0.47
C TYR A 114 18.91 17.57 1.81
N ASP A 115 19.86 16.63 1.93
CA ASP A 115 20.64 16.37 3.14
C ASP A 115 19.75 16.28 4.40
N ILE A 116 18.69 15.44 4.30
CA ILE A 116 17.71 15.29 5.38
C ILE A 116 18.30 14.44 6.51
N ALA A 117 18.45 15.04 7.68
CA ALA A 117 19.02 14.41 8.87
C ALA A 117 18.18 13.23 9.38
N PRO A 118 18.80 12.24 10.08
CA PRO A 118 18.07 11.17 10.76
C PRO A 118 16.97 11.71 11.68
N GLY A 119 15.83 11.01 11.69
CA GLY A 119 14.65 11.41 12.46
C GLY A 119 13.71 12.37 11.73
N PHE A 120 14.09 12.87 10.55
CA PHE A 120 13.28 13.73 9.68
C PHE A 120 13.07 13.08 8.31
N GLY A 121 12.04 13.54 7.59
CA GLY A 121 11.72 12.98 6.30
C GLY A 121 10.91 13.92 5.42
N LEU A 122 10.40 13.34 4.35
CA LEU A 122 9.54 14.01 3.39
C LEU A 122 8.32 13.14 3.06
N TYR A 123 7.26 13.79 2.60
CA TYR A 123 6.15 13.12 1.92
C TYR A 123 5.73 13.90 0.69
N THR A 124 5.03 13.24 -0.20
CA THR A 124 4.49 13.83 -1.41
C THR A 124 3.16 13.19 -1.79
N ASP A 125 2.39 13.90 -2.61
CA ASP A 125 1.23 13.31 -3.28
C ASP A 125 1.75 12.60 -4.53
N MET A 126 1.76 11.27 -4.51
CA MET A 126 2.06 10.44 -5.67
C MET A 126 0.78 10.19 -6.46
N ASN A 127 0.88 10.33 -7.78
CA ASN A 127 -0.16 9.95 -8.72
C ASN A 127 0.44 8.95 -9.72
N ALA A 128 -0.14 7.76 -9.82
CA ALA A 128 0.33 6.69 -10.70
C ALA A 128 -0.79 6.20 -11.60
N ILE A 129 -0.42 5.61 -12.73
CA ILE A 129 -1.34 4.93 -13.63
C ILE A 129 -0.89 3.48 -13.75
N ARG A 130 -1.79 2.56 -13.45
CA ARG A 130 -1.62 1.11 -13.60
C ARG A 130 -2.55 0.62 -14.70
N ALA A 131 -2.07 0.64 -15.94
CA ALA A 131 -2.89 0.36 -17.12
C ALA A 131 -3.38 -1.10 -17.21
N ASP A 132 -2.66 -2.02 -16.58
CA ASP A 132 -2.96 -3.46 -16.59
C ASP A 132 -3.73 -3.90 -15.32
N GLU A 133 -4.24 -2.96 -14.49
CA GLU A 133 -4.95 -3.28 -13.25
C GLU A 133 -6.33 -3.90 -13.52
N ASP A 134 -6.64 -4.97 -12.81
CA ASP A 134 -7.99 -5.54 -12.78
C ASP A 134 -8.92 -4.65 -11.93
N LEU A 135 -9.95 -4.07 -12.56
CA LEU A 135 -10.85 -3.11 -11.92
C LEU A 135 -11.92 -3.83 -11.11
N ASP A 136 -11.97 -3.51 -9.83
CA ASP A 136 -12.95 -4.04 -8.89
C ASP A 136 -13.38 -2.97 -7.86
N ASN A 137 -13.99 -3.37 -6.75
CA ASN A 137 -14.39 -2.43 -5.69
C ASN A 137 -13.23 -1.64 -5.08
N LEU A 138 -11.99 -2.17 -5.12
CA LEU A 138 -10.81 -1.67 -4.40
C LEU A 138 -9.72 -1.13 -5.32
N HIS A 139 -9.69 -1.58 -6.58
CA HIS A 139 -8.63 -1.31 -7.54
C HIS A 139 -9.11 -0.39 -8.65
N SER A 140 -8.28 0.60 -8.99
CA SER A 140 -8.49 1.61 -10.03
C SER A 140 -7.24 1.74 -10.89
N LEU A 141 -7.41 2.16 -12.15
CA LEU A 141 -6.27 2.54 -13.01
C LEU A 141 -5.45 3.68 -12.43
N TYR A 142 -6.11 4.59 -11.71
CA TYR A 142 -5.49 5.72 -11.05
C TYR A 142 -5.21 5.41 -9.59
N VAL A 143 -3.94 5.55 -9.18
CA VAL A 143 -3.48 5.33 -7.80
C VAL A 143 -2.95 6.63 -7.24
N ASP A 144 -3.53 7.09 -6.12
CA ASP A 144 -3.08 8.24 -5.36
C ASP A 144 -2.61 7.83 -3.96
N GLN A 145 -1.42 8.28 -3.57
CA GLN A 145 -0.83 7.93 -2.27
C GLN A 145 -0.21 9.15 -1.61
N TRP A 146 -0.23 9.19 -0.26
CA TRP A 146 0.80 9.88 0.49
C TRP A 146 2.02 8.96 0.51
N ASP A 147 2.98 9.30 -0.32
CA ASP A 147 4.25 8.60 -0.41
C ASP A 147 5.25 9.29 0.51
N TRP A 148 5.74 8.60 1.54
CA TRP A 148 6.62 9.15 2.55
C TRP A 148 7.93 8.38 2.68
N GLU A 149 8.99 9.09 3.12
CA GLU A 149 10.32 8.52 3.35
C GLU A 149 11.00 9.30 4.47
N ARG A 150 11.66 8.61 5.41
CA ARG A 150 12.33 9.21 6.56
C ARG A 150 13.72 8.65 6.70
N THR A 151 14.73 9.52 6.88
CA THR A 151 16.11 9.14 7.20
C THR A 151 16.17 8.53 8.59
N ILE A 152 16.95 7.45 8.73
CA ILE A 152 17.13 6.71 9.99
C ILE A 152 18.60 6.45 10.27
N GLU A 153 18.92 6.16 11.54
CA GLU A 153 20.23 5.68 11.94
C GLU A 153 20.39 4.17 11.71
N ALA A 154 21.63 3.69 11.71
CA ALA A 154 21.91 2.27 11.58
C ALA A 154 21.30 1.45 12.74
N SER A 155 21.24 2.01 13.94
CA SER A 155 20.60 1.43 15.12
C SER A 155 19.09 1.25 14.99
N ASP A 156 18.44 2.01 14.10
CA ASP A 156 16.99 1.95 13.85
C ASP A 156 16.60 0.80 12.90
N ARG A 157 17.59 0.12 12.28
CA ARG A 157 17.33 -1.01 11.38
C ARG A 157 16.96 -2.27 12.17
N ASN A 158 15.80 -2.24 12.83
CA ASN A 158 15.30 -3.36 13.63
C ASN A 158 13.77 -3.37 13.65
N LEU A 159 13.21 -4.51 14.04
CA LEU A 159 11.76 -4.73 14.06
C LEU A 159 11.04 -3.88 15.11
N GLY A 160 11.69 -3.57 16.24
CA GLY A 160 11.13 -2.69 17.27
C GLY A 160 10.84 -1.31 16.73
N PHE A 161 11.81 -0.71 16.02
CA PHE A 161 11.63 0.58 15.36
C PHE A 161 10.55 0.56 14.29
N LEU A 162 10.50 -0.49 13.44
CA LEU A 162 9.44 -0.65 12.46
C LEU A 162 8.06 -0.66 13.13
N LYS A 163 7.89 -1.48 14.18
CA LYS A 163 6.64 -1.57 14.94
C LYS A 163 6.22 -0.23 15.54
N ASP A 164 7.16 0.58 16.00
CA ASP A 164 6.88 1.91 16.57
C ASP A 164 6.41 2.91 15.50
N ILE A 165 7.01 2.89 14.32
CA ILE A 165 6.55 3.71 13.19
C ILE A 165 5.13 3.29 12.76
N VAL A 166 4.86 1.98 12.67
CA VAL A 166 3.52 1.47 12.36
C VAL A 166 2.48 1.97 13.37
N ARG A 167 2.78 1.92 14.68
CA ARG A 167 1.87 2.43 15.72
C ARG A 167 1.56 3.92 15.56
N LYS A 168 2.55 4.73 15.18
CA LYS A 168 2.37 6.17 14.92
C LYS A 168 1.44 6.42 13.73
N ILE A 169 1.62 5.68 12.64
CA ILE A 169 0.74 5.77 11.47
C ILE A 169 -0.67 5.31 11.85
N TYR A 170 -0.77 4.20 12.58
CA TYR A 170 -2.06 3.67 13.03
C TYR A 170 -2.81 4.64 13.94
N GLN A 171 -2.12 5.37 14.81
CA GLN A 171 -2.73 6.43 15.62
C GLN A 171 -3.30 7.56 14.74
N ALA A 172 -2.61 7.95 13.68
CA ALA A 172 -3.14 8.94 12.74
C ALA A 172 -4.42 8.44 12.03
N LEU A 173 -4.52 7.13 11.75
CA LEU A 173 -5.76 6.52 11.22
C LEU A 173 -6.90 6.62 12.23
N LEU A 174 -6.67 6.26 13.50
CA LEU A 174 -7.67 6.35 14.57
C LEU A 174 -8.15 7.78 14.77
N ASP A 175 -7.22 8.74 14.82
CA ASP A 175 -7.56 10.18 14.97
C ASP A 175 -8.43 10.68 13.81
N THR A 176 -8.18 10.16 12.60
CA THR A 176 -8.94 10.54 11.40
C THR A 176 -10.35 9.93 11.41
N GLU A 177 -10.50 8.67 11.83
CA GLU A 177 -11.83 8.08 12.05
C GLU A 177 -12.63 8.88 13.09
N GLU A 178 -12.00 9.25 14.20
CA GLU A 178 -12.66 10.03 15.25
C GLU A 178 -13.04 11.44 14.76
N MET A 179 -12.20 12.08 13.97
CA MET A 179 -12.50 13.39 13.37
C MET A 179 -13.73 13.31 12.47
N ILE A 180 -13.81 12.28 11.61
CA ILE A 180 -14.98 12.07 10.73
C ILE A 180 -16.23 11.72 11.54
N TYR A 181 -16.12 10.90 12.58
CA TYR A 181 -17.25 10.58 13.46
C TYR A 181 -17.82 11.83 14.15
N LYS A 182 -16.97 12.73 14.64
CA LYS A 182 -17.40 14.00 15.23
C LYS A 182 -18.16 14.88 14.24
N ARG A 183 -17.77 14.85 12.97
CA ARG A 183 -18.39 15.65 11.91
C ARG A 183 -19.64 14.98 11.32
N PHE A 184 -19.61 13.67 11.17
CA PHE A 184 -20.67 12.83 10.60
C PHE A 184 -20.99 11.66 11.54
N PRO A 185 -21.77 11.85 12.62
CA PRO A 185 -21.93 10.84 13.68
C PRO A 185 -22.59 9.53 13.25
N HIS A 186 -23.15 9.45 12.05
CA HIS A 186 -23.68 8.22 11.46
C HIS A 186 -22.61 7.37 10.77
N ILE A 187 -21.38 7.86 10.64
CA ILE A 187 -20.20 7.10 10.20
C ILE A 187 -19.44 6.72 11.46
N THR A 188 -19.72 5.55 12.01
CA THR A 188 -19.12 5.09 13.27
C THR A 188 -17.74 4.48 13.05
N PRO A 189 -16.76 4.77 13.93
CA PRO A 189 -15.44 4.15 13.87
C PRO A 189 -15.50 2.62 13.89
N THR A 190 -14.59 1.97 13.15
CA THR A 190 -14.52 0.52 13.01
C THR A 190 -13.16 -0.06 13.39
N LEU A 191 -12.13 0.76 13.45
CA LEU A 191 -10.78 0.32 13.79
C LEU A 191 -10.68 -0.07 15.29
N PRO A 192 -10.01 -1.17 15.63
CA PRO A 192 -9.67 -1.49 17.01
C PRO A 192 -8.67 -0.48 17.56
N LYS A 193 -8.61 -0.34 18.89
CA LYS A 193 -7.71 0.62 19.56
C LYS A 193 -6.23 0.37 19.30
N GLU A 194 -5.87 -0.89 19.00
CA GLU A 194 -4.49 -1.31 18.78
C GLU A 194 -4.40 -2.17 17.52
N ILE A 195 -3.31 -2.02 16.79
CA ILE A 195 -2.96 -2.87 15.66
C ILE A 195 -2.22 -4.13 16.15
N THR A 196 -2.57 -5.29 15.60
CA THR A 196 -1.91 -6.56 15.92
C THR A 196 -0.78 -6.84 14.93
N PHE A 197 0.42 -7.17 15.44
CA PHE A 197 1.57 -7.55 14.61
C PHE A 197 1.61 -9.06 14.42
N VAL A 198 1.75 -9.52 13.19
CA VAL A 198 1.83 -10.94 12.83
C VAL A 198 2.91 -11.14 11.76
N HIS A 199 3.62 -12.25 11.81
CA HIS A 199 4.58 -12.60 10.75
C HIS A 199 3.93 -13.46 9.68
N ALA A 200 4.25 -13.21 8.42
CA ALA A 200 3.79 -14.02 7.29
C ALA A 200 4.17 -15.51 7.47
N ALA A 201 5.38 -15.77 7.98
CA ALA A 201 5.84 -17.14 8.28
C ALA A 201 5.02 -17.82 9.39
N ASP A 202 4.58 -17.09 10.42
CA ASP A 202 3.75 -17.64 11.49
C ASP A 202 2.31 -17.85 11.03
N LEU A 203 1.78 -16.97 10.17
CA LEU A 203 0.49 -17.20 9.52
C LEU A 203 0.50 -18.48 8.67
N GLN A 204 1.60 -18.73 7.94
CA GLN A 204 1.74 -19.97 7.18
C GLN A 204 1.75 -21.21 8.11
N LYS A 205 2.49 -21.17 9.22
CA LYS A 205 2.50 -22.26 10.23
C LYS A 205 1.14 -22.48 10.86
N GLN A 206 0.42 -21.39 11.16
CA GLN A 206 -0.91 -21.43 11.78
C GLN A 206 -2.00 -21.94 10.82
N TYR A 207 -1.87 -21.63 9.55
CA TYR A 207 -2.84 -21.97 8.51
C TYR A 207 -2.13 -22.58 7.28
N PRO A 208 -1.56 -23.79 7.40
CA PRO A 208 -0.72 -24.36 6.35
C PRO A 208 -1.48 -24.66 5.04
N ASP A 209 -2.76 -24.97 5.15
CA ASP A 209 -3.61 -25.33 4.00
C ASP A 209 -4.27 -24.14 3.32
N LEU A 210 -4.13 -22.92 3.89
CA LEU A 210 -4.74 -21.72 3.32
C LEU A 210 -3.76 -20.98 2.40
N THR A 211 -4.31 -20.36 1.36
CA THR A 211 -3.54 -19.43 0.52
C THR A 211 -3.19 -18.16 1.29
N PRO A 212 -2.18 -17.36 0.86
CA PRO A 212 -1.85 -16.10 1.51
C PRO A 212 -3.05 -15.17 1.72
N LYS A 213 -3.90 -14.97 0.69
CA LYS A 213 -5.11 -14.13 0.80
C LYS A 213 -6.16 -14.70 1.77
N GLN A 214 -6.26 -16.02 1.88
CA GLN A 214 -7.12 -16.64 2.90
C GLN A 214 -6.54 -16.47 4.31
N ARG A 215 -5.22 -16.51 4.48
CA ARG A 215 -4.54 -16.22 5.76
C ARG A 215 -4.79 -14.76 6.17
N GLU A 216 -4.66 -13.82 5.24
CA GLU A 216 -5.01 -12.40 5.47
C GLU A 216 -6.47 -12.25 5.91
N TYR A 217 -7.39 -12.93 5.23
CA TYR A 217 -8.81 -12.90 5.58
C TYR A 217 -9.06 -13.35 7.02
N GLU A 218 -8.53 -14.52 7.40
CA GLU A 218 -8.75 -15.07 8.75
C GLU A 218 -8.17 -14.17 9.84
N VAL A 219 -6.92 -13.70 9.65
CA VAL A 219 -6.25 -12.90 10.67
C VAL A 219 -6.84 -11.50 10.79
N THR A 220 -7.17 -10.86 9.66
CA THR A 220 -7.73 -9.50 9.64
C THR A 220 -9.16 -9.49 10.18
N LYS A 221 -9.97 -10.49 9.83
CA LYS A 221 -11.29 -10.68 10.40
C LYS A 221 -11.27 -10.90 11.91
N LYS A 222 -10.27 -11.64 12.41
CA LYS A 222 -10.12 -11.94 13.84
C LYS A 222 -9.72 -10.71 14.65
N TYR A 223 -8.79 -9.92 14.16
CA TYR A 223 -8.18 -8.83 14.92
C TYR A 223 -8.66 -7.42 14.52
N GLY A 224 -9.36 -7.28 13.39
CA GLY A 224 -9.85 -6.00 12.87
C GLY A 224 -8.78 -5.13 12.21
N ALA A 225 -7.54 -5.15 12.69
CA ALA A 225 -6.39 -4.48 12.09
C ALA A 225 -5.11 -5.24 12.40
N VAL A 226 -4.31 -5.50 11.37
CA VAL A 226 -3.04 -6.23 11.48
C VAL A 226 -1.93 -5.52 10.69
N PHE A 227 -0.70 -5.66 11.17
CA PHE A 227 0.49 -5.41 10.38
C PHE A 227 1.15 -6.75 10.09
N ILE A 228 1.15 -7.14 8.81
CA ILE A 228 1.74 -8.42 8.37
C ILE A 228 3.19 -8.17 8.02
N ILE A 229 4.11 -8.75 8.80
CA ILE A 229 5.56 -8.56 8.70
C ILE A 229 6.16 -9.62 7.78
N GLY A 230 7.21 -9.25 7.03
CA GLY A 230 8.03 -10.18 6.25
C GLY A 230 7.37 -10.60 4.94
N ILE A 231 6.92 -9.63 4.15
CA ILE A 231 6.34 -9.84 2.82
C ILE A 231 7.45 -9.70 1.77
N GLY A 232 7.57 -10.71 0.89
CA GLY A 232 8.51 -10.73 -0.23
C GLY A 232 9.50 -11.89 -0.21
N ASP A 233 9.96 -12.38 0.96
CA ASP A 233 10.84 -13.55 1.00
C ASP A 233 10.05 -14.86 0.89
N THR A 234 10.76 -15.91 0.47
CA THR A 234 10.20 -17.24 0.31
C THR A 234 9.91 -17.87 1.66
N LEU A 235 8.69 -18.32 1.85
CA LEU A 235 8.24 -19.04 3.04
C LEU A 235 8.58 -20.56 2.94
N ALA A 236 8.24 -21.32 3.97
CA ALA A 236 8.56 -22.76 4.06
C ALA A 236 7.93 -23.62 2.95
N ASP A 237 6.87 -23.16 2.30
CA ASP A 237 6.22 -23.81 1.14
C ASP A 237 6.88 -23.46 -0.21
N GLY A 238 7.97 -22.71 -0.20
CA GLY A 238 8.69 -22.30 -1.41
C GLY A 238 8.08 -21.10 -2.14
N LYS A 239 7.09 -20.42 -1.55
CA LYS A 239 6.42 -19.25 -2.14
C LYS A 239 6.46 -18.07 -1.19
N PRO A 240 6.50 -16.82 -1.68
CA PRO A 240 6.31 -15.64 -0.82
C PRO A 240 4.85 -15.53 -0.35
N HIS A 241 4.63 -14.76 0.70
CA HIS A 241 3.27 -14.39 1.12
C HIS A 241 2.58 -13.52 0.07
N ASP A 242 3.31 -12.51 -0.42
CA ASP A 242 2.93 -11.67 -1.56
C ASP A 242 4.20 -11.18 -2.27
N GLY A 243 4.04 -10.66 -3.50
CA GLY A 243 5.14 -10.09 -4.29
C GLY A 243 5.71 -8.82 -3.67
N ARG A 244 7.02 -8.62 -3.81
CA ARG A 244 7.72 -7.37 -3.44
C ARG A 244 8.89 -7.14 -4.38
N ALA A 245 9.03 -5.92 -4.88
CA ALA A 245 10.22 -5.54 -5.63
C ALA A 245 11.49 -5.71 -4.77
N PRO A 246 12.62 -6.09 -5.38
CA PRO A 246 13.83 -6.40 -4.63
C PRO A 246 14.63 -5.18 -4.20
N ASP A 247 14.26 -3.97 -4.60
CA ASP A 247 15.17 -2.82 -4.63
C ASP A 247 14.74 -1.62 -3.76
N TYR A 248 13.73 -1.79 -2.90
CA TYR A 248 13.40 -0.75 -1.90
C TYR A 248 13.08 -1.31 -0.51
N ASP A 249 12.08 -2.15 -0.29
CA ASP A 249 11.80 -2.72 1.03
C ASP A 249 12.74 -3.87 1.39
N ASP A 250 13.24 -3.88 2.63
CA ASP A 250 14.09 -4.96 3.12
C ASP A 250 13.25 -6.12 3.64
N TRP A 251 13.07 -7.13 2.79
CA TRP A 251 12.37 -8.37 3.11
C TRP A 251 13.30 -9.55 3.41
N SER A 252 14.61 -9.38 3.31
CA SER A 252 15.60 -10.44 3.42
C SER A 252 16.43 -10.45 4.70
N THR A 253 16.50 -9.33 5.42
CA THR A 253 17.26 -9.24 6.67
C THR A 253 16.58 -10.02 7.78
N ASP A 254 17.36 -10.76 8.57
CA ASP A 254 16.89 -11.41 9.80
C ASP A 254 16.31 -10.35 10.75
N ASN A 255 15.09 -10.57 11.20
CA ASN A 255 14.35 -9.61 12.04
C ASN A 255 14.52 -9.84 13.55
N GLY A 256 15.29 -10.84 13.96
CA GLY A 256 15.55 -11.19 15.37
C GLY A 256 14.43 -11.97 16.06
N GLU A 257 13.31 -12.25 15.37
CA GLU A 257 12.18 -13.04 15.90
C GLU A 257 12.04 -14.40 15.17
N GLY A 258 13.13 -14.89 14.56
CA GLY A 258 13.20 -16.21 13.91
C GLY A 258 12.62 -16.25 12.49
N SER A 259 12.49 -15.10 11.85
CA SER A 259 12.08 -14.95 10.44
C SER A 259 12.82 -13.77 9.80
N THR A 260 12.54 -13.50 8.53
CA THR A 260 13.13 -12.40 7.77
C THR A 260 12.12 -11.28 7.52
N GLY A 261 12.66 -10.10 7.16
CA GLY A 261 11.89 -8.94 6.73
C GLY A 261 11.72 -7.86 7.79
N LEU A 262 12.04 -6.65 7.37
CA LEU A 262 11.84 -5.40 8.10
C LEU A 262 10.78 -4.52 7.38
N ASN A 263 9.80 -5.17 6.78
CA ASN A 263 8.73 -4.56 6.00
C ASN A 263 7.39 -5.24 6.31
N GLY A 264 6.31 -4.70 5.78
CA GLY A 264 4.99 -5.29 5.88
C GLY A 264 3.88 -4.34 5.44
N ASP A 265 2.65 -4.83 5.61
CA ASP A 265 1.44 -4.12 5.21
C ASP A 265 0.48 -3.90 6.39
N ILE A 266 -0.09 -2.69 6.46
CA ILE A 266 -1.24 -2.40 7.33
C ILE A 266 -2.49 -2.85 6.59
N VAL A 267 -3.13 -3.90 7.12
CA VAL A 267 -4.36 -4.47 6.59
C VAL A 267 -5.45 -4.37 7.65
N VAL A 268 -6.60 -3.79 7.27
CA VAL A 268 -7.75 -3.59 8.16
C VAL A 268 -8.95 -4.37 7.67
N TRP A 269 -9.89 -4.67 8.56
CA TRP A 269 -11.13 -5.34 8.19
C TRP A 269 -12.14 -4.32 7.63
N ASN A 270 -12.46 -4.42 6.34
CA ASN A 270 -13.51 -3.62 5.73
C ASN A 270 -14.88 -4.19 6.08
N THR A 271 -15.61 -3.48 6.93
CA THR A 271 -16.93 -3.93 7.42
C THR A 271 -18.05 -3.82 6.38
N VAL A 272 -17.84 -3.05 5.30
CA VAL A 272 -18.80 -2.88 4.21
C VAL A 272 -18.71 -4.06 3.23
N LEU A 273 -17.50 -4.40 2.81
CA LEU A 273 -17.22 -5.47 1.85
C LEU A 273 -16.96 -6.82 2.53
N GLU A 274 -16.82 -6.83 3.86
CA GLU A 274 -16.46 -8.03 4.67
C GLU A 274 -15.19 -8.72 4.17
N CYS A 275 -14.15 -7.93 3.90
CA CYS A 275 -12.86 -8.42 3.37
C CYS A 275 -11.66 -7.69 3.99
N PRO A 276 -10.44 -8.26 3.90
CA PRO A 276 -9.20 -7.55 4.17
C PRO A 276 -9.05 -6.34 3.26
N PHE A 277 -8.50 -5.27 3.80
CA PHE A 277 -8.33 -4.01 3.09
C PHE A 277 -6.97 -3.42 3.41
N GLU A 278 -6.05 -3.47 2.45
CA GLU A 278 -4.71 -2.90 2.60
C GLU A 278 -4.78 -1.37 2.54
N ILE A 279 -4.31 -0.72 3.59
CA ILE A 279 -4.20 0.74 3.69
C ILE A 279 -2.82 1.23 3.28
N SER A 280 -1.77 0.50 3.67
CA SER A 280 -0.39 0.94 3.49
C SER A 280 0.55 -0.24 3.34
N SER A 281 1.51 -0.09 2.44
CA SER A 281 2.70 -0.92 2.32
C SER A 281 3.91 -0.10 2.71
N MET A 282 4.79 -0.64 3.58
CA MET A 282 5.92 0.10 4.11
C MET A 282 7.05 -0.81 4.61
N GLY A 283 8.25 -0.24 4.75
CA GLY A 283 9.37 -0.97 5.32
C GLY A 283 10.60 -0.12 5.58
N ILE A 284 11.50 -0.65 6.42
CA ILE A 284 12.88 -0.21 6.44
C ILE A 284 13.47 -0.57 5.07
N ARG A 285 14.18 0.38 4.47
CA ARG A 285 14.68 0.19 3.12
C ARG A 285 15.95 -0.65 3.12
N VAL A 286 16.19 -1.35 2.01
CA VAL A 286 17.42 -2.13 1.82
C VAL A 286 18.66 -1.28 2.06
N ASP A 287 19.66 -1.85 2.73
CA ASP A 287 21.03 -1.38 2.69
C ASP A 287 21.78 -2.04 1.50
N ALA A 288 23.05 -1.75 1.34
CA ALA A 288 23.85 -2.30 0.24
C ALA A 288 23.93 -3.83 0.27
N LYS A 289 23.91 -4.44 1.46
CA LYS A 289 23.95 -5.90 1.63
C LYS A 289 22.62 -6.53 1.28
N ALA A 290 21.52 -6.00 1.83
CA ALA A 290 20.17 -6.48 1.56
C ALA A 290 19.82 -6.30 0.07
N LEU A 291 20.18 -5.16 -0.54
CA LEU A 291 19.95 -4.93 -1.98
C LEU A 291 20.62 -6.03 -2.84
N ARG A 292 21.90 -6.33 -2.63
CA ARG A 292 22.58 -7.39 -3.40
C ARG A 292 21.89 -8.73 -3.22
N CYS A 293 21.60 -9.11 -1.98
CA CYS A 293 20.92 -10.35 -1.65
C CYS A 293 19.56 -10.46 -2.35
N GLN A 294 18.77 -9.38 -2.34
CA GLN A 294 17.43 -9.38 -2.92
C GLN A 294 17.45 -9.37 -4.45
N LEU A 295 18.38 -8.64 -5.08
CA LEU A 295 18.55 -8.69 -6.53
C LEU A 295 18.96 -10.10 -7.01
N ASP A 296 19.85 -10.77 -6.28
CA ASP A 296 20.26 -12.16 -6.59
C ASP A 296 19.08 -13.12 -6.42
N LYS A 297 18.32 -13.03 -5.30
CA LYS A 297 17.13 -13.86 -5.06
C LYS A 297 16.04 -13.63 -6.13
N ALA A 298 15.88 -12.40 -6.59
CA ALA A 298 14.91 -12.04 -7.64
C ALA A 298 15.40 -12.33 -9.07
N GLY A 299 16.64 -12.82 -9.24
CA GLY A 299 17.21 -13.15 -10.54
C GLY A 299 17.47 -11.95 -11.45
N CYS A 300 17.70 -10.77 -10.89
CA CYS A 300 17.95 -9.51 -11.62
C CYS A 300 19.20 -8.75 -11.13
N PRO A 301 20.37 -9.41 -10.98
CA PRO A 301 21.59 -8.79 -10.45
C PRO A 301 22.09 -7.64 -11.32
N GLU A 302 21.78 -7.62 -12.62
CA GLU A 302 22.15 -6.55 -13.56
C GLU A 302 21.56 -5.18 -13.18
N ARG A 303 20.46 -5.14 -12.41
CA ARG A 303 19.88 -3.88 -11.90
C ARG A 303 20.84 -3.11 -11.00
N ALA A 304 21.84 -3.77 -10.40
CA ALA A 304 22.90 -3.13 -9.64
C ALA A 304 23.64 -2.04 -10.44
N GLU A 305 23.64 -2.13 -11.77
CA GLU A 305 24.27 -1.17 -12.68
C GLU A 305 23.42 0.08 -12.97
N LEU A 306 22.14 0.09 -12.59
CA LEU A 306 21.28 1.25 -12.74
C LEU A 306 21.71 2.40 -11.81
N LYS A 307 21.45 3.64 -12.23
CA LYS A 307 21.93 4.84 -11.54
C LYS A 307 21.56 4.89 -10.05
N PHE A 308 20.29 4.58 -9.72
CA PHE A 308 19.83 4.58 -8.34
C PHE A 308 20.54 3.50 -7.50
N HIS A 309 20.62 2.28 -8.03
CA HIS A 309 21.23 1.13 -7.35
C HIS A 309 22.72 1.34 -7.09
N LYS A 310 23.46 1.87 -8.08
CA LYS A 310 24.85 2.28 -7.89
C LYS A 310 25.02 3.32 -6.78
N ALA A 311 24.17 4.33 -6.76
CA ALA A 311 24.26 5.35 -5.71
C ALA A 311 24.05 4.75 -4.30
N LEU A 312 23.14 3.77 -4.17
CA LEU A 312 22.92 3.07 -2.92
C LEU A 312 24.13 2.21 -2.54
N LEU A 313 24.64 1.42 -3.47
CA LEU A 313 25.79 0.53 -3.27
C LEU A 313 27.09 1.30 -2.96
N ASP A 314 27.23 2.51 -3.51
CA ASP A 314 28.33 3.43 -3.21
C ASP A 314 28.18 4.17 -1.88
N GLY A 315 27.10 3.93 -1.11
CA GLY A 315 26.84 4.62 0.15
C GLY A 315 26.46 6.09 0.02
N LYS A 316 25.98 6.54 -1.16
CA LYS A 316 25.57 7.92 -1.44
C LYS A 316 24.14 8.22 -1.00
N LEU A 317 23.34 7.20 -0.65
CA LEU A 317 21.98 7.34 -0.19
C LEU A 317 21.87 7.03 1.30
N PRO A 318 21.09 7.79 2.08
CA PRO A 318 20.94 7.54 3.51
C PRO A 318 20.20 6.21 3.77
N LEU A 319 20.36 5.65 4.96
CA LEU A 319 19.45 4.64 5.47
C LEU A 319 18.08 5.28 5.70
N SER A 320 17.01 4.57 5.36
CA SER A 320 15.67 5.13 5.46
C SER A 320 14.61 4.07 5.76
N ILE A 321 13.47 4.56 6.21
CA ILE A 321 12.19 3.85 6.28
C ILE A 321 11.17 4.64 5.48
N GLY A 322 10.26 3.96 4.80
CA GLY A 322 9.25 4.65 4.03
C GLY A 322 8.09 3.75 3.64
N GLY A 323 7.10 4.35 2.99
CA GLY A 323 5.90 3.64 2.56
C GLY A 323 4.99 4.51 1.72
N GLY A 324 3.92 3.89 1.25
CA GLY A 324 2.80 4.55 0.58
C GLY A 324 1.50 4.27 1.33
N ILE A 325 0.68 5.29 1.50
CA ILE A 325 -0.65 5.19 2.09
C ILE A 325 -1.66 5.66 1.05
N GLY A 326 -2.55 4.75 0.61
CA GLY A 326 -3.54 5.06 -0.43
C GLY A 326 -4.51 6.16 0.01
N GLN A 327 -4.53 7.31 -0.68
CA GLN A 327 -5.40 8.43 -0.32
C GLN A 327 -6.87 8.09 -0.55
N SER A 328 -7.21 7.63 -1.76
CA SER A 328 -8.58 7.22 -2.09
C SER A 328 -9.00 5.97 -1.31
N ARG A 329 -8.09 5.01 -1.08
CA ARG A 329 -8.35 3.85 -0.23
C ARG A 329 -8.70 4.28 1.20
N LEU A 330 -7.96 5.19 1.80
CA LEU A 330 -8.26 5.70 3.13
C LEU A 330 -9.62 6.40 3.17
N CYS A 331 -9.95 7.25 2.18
CA CYS A 331 -11.24 7.89 2.07
C CYS A 331 -12.39 6.86 1.95
N MET A 332 -12.21 5.85 1.10
CA MET A 332 -13.18 4.77 0.93
C MET A 332 -13.44 4.03 2.25
N PHE A 333 -12.39 3.67 2.97
CA PHE A 333 -12.48 2.94 4.24
C PHE A 333 -13.19 3.78 5.31
N ILE A 334 -12.70 5.00 5.58
CA ILE A 334 -13.23 5.86 6.64
C ILE A 334 -14.68 6.29 6.35
N LEU A 335 -15.01 6.59 5.10
CA LEU A 335 -16.38 6.96 4.70
C LEU A 335 -17.30 5.76 4.51
N GLN A 336 -16.78 4.54 4.73
CA GLN A 336 -17.52 3.28 4.63
C GLN A 336 -18.24 3.15 3.28
N LYS A 337 -17.49 3.39 2.20
CA LYS A 337 -17.96 3.27 0.83
C LYS A 337 -17.79 1.84 0.31
N ALA A 338 -18.68 1.44 -0.60
CA ALA A 338 -18.66 0.10 -1.19
C ALA A 338 -17.73 -0.02 -2.41
N HIS A 339 -17.41 1.11 -3.06
CA HIS A 339 -16.57 1.12 -4.25
C HIS A 339 -15.63 2.33 -4.24
N ILE A 340 -14.39 2.13 -4.67
CA ILE A 340 -13.38 3.20 -4.70
C ILE A 340 -13.79 4.37 -5.62
N GLY A 341 -14.54 4.10 -6.66
CA GLY A 341 -15.12 5.11 -7.54
C GLY A 341 -16.13 6.05 -6.88
N GLU A 342 -16.59 5.77 -5.65
CA GLU A 342 -17.40 6.73 -4.87
C GLU A 342 -16.55 7.85 -4.23
N VAL A 343 -15.23 7.71 -4.26
CA VAL A 343 -14.26 8.65 -3.67
C VAL A 343 -13.12 9.03 -4.61
N GLN A 344 -13.14 8.50 -5.83
CA GLN A 344 -12.09 8.74 -6.82
C GLN A 344 -12.69 8.76 -8.23
N ALA A 345 -12.52 9.87 -8.94
CA ALA A 345 -12.85 9.95 -10.35
C ALA A 345 -11.83 9.14 -11.18
N SER A 346 -12.31 8.21 -11.98
CA SER A 346 -11.50 7.34 -12.84
C SER A 346 -12.33 6.83 -14.03
N ILE A 347 -11.81 5.85 -14.75
CA ILE A 347 -12.51 5.18 -15.85
C ILE A 347 -12.93 3.80 -15.36
N TRP A 348 -14.18 3.43 -15.60
CA TRP A 348 -14.77 2.17 -15.17
C TRP A 348 -15.44 1.48 -16.36
N PRO A 349 -15.51 0.13 -16.40
CA PRO A 349 -16.30 -0.60 -17.40
C PRO A 349 -17.78 -0.21 -17.33
N ASP A 350 -18.43 -0.07 -18.49
CA ASP A 350 -19.81 0.38 -18.58
C ASP A 350 -20.77 -0.54 -17.81
N ASP A 351 -20.54 -1.85 -17.87
CA ASP A 351 -21.33 -2.87 -17.15
C ASP A 351 -21.20 -2.72 -15.62
N GLN A 352 -20.01 -2.40 -15.10
CA GLN A 352 -19.82 -2.10 -13.69
C GLN A 352 -20.56 -0.83 -13.28
N VAL A 353 -20.51 0.23 -14.10
CA VAL A 353 -21.20 1.49 -13.83
C VAL A 353 -22.71 1.26 -13.75
N GLU A 354 -23.28 0.49 -14.68
CA GLU A 354 -24.71 0.15 -14.71
C GLU A 354 -25.12 -0.69 -13.49
N GLU A 355 -24.33 -1.71 -13.13
CA GLU A 355 -24.60 -2.58 -11.99
C GLU A 355 -24.57 -1.82 -10.66
N LEU A 356 -23.52 -0.98 -10.46
CA LEU A 356 -23.38 -0.14 -9.28
C LEU A 356 -24.53 0.87 -9.17
N ALA A 357 -24.89 1.53 -10.27
CA ALA A 357 -25.99 2.49 -10.29
C ALA A 357 -27.33 1.84 -9.94
N ALA A 358 -27.61 0.63 -10.46
CA ALA A 358 -28.81 -0.16 -10.13
C ALA A 358 -28.87 -0.53 -8.65
N ALA A 359 -27.71 -0.70 -8.00
CA ALA A 359 -27.59 -0.97 -6.57
C ALA A 359 -27.60 0.31 -5.69
N GLY A 360 -27.72 1.50 -6.29
CA GLY A 360 -27.70 2.78 -5.59
C GLY A 360 -26.31 3.27 -5.17
N ILE A 361 -25.24 2.65 -5.70
CA ILE A 361 -23.85 3.06 -5.52
C ILE A 361 -23.52 4.07 -6.62
N ARG A 362 -23.13 5.29 -6.22
CA ARG A 362 -22.89 6.40 -7.15
C ARG A 362 -21.41 6.70 -7.24
N LEU A 363 -20.84 6.48 -8.41
CA LEU A 363 -19.46 6.88 -8.73
C LEU A 363 -19.40 8.40 -8.95
N ILE A 364 -18.24 9.04 -8.64
CA ILE A 364 -17.99 10.47 -8.83
C ILE A 364 -17.19 10.73 -10.10
#